data_5b4565fa307c93f8e7c231ae87ba01d6
#
_entry.id   5b4565fa307c93f8e7c231ae87ba01d6
#
_cell.length_a   1.000
_cell.length_b   1.000
_cell.length_c   1.000
_cell.angle_alpha   90.00
_cell.angle_beta   90.00
_cell.angle_gamma   90.00
#
_symmetry.space_group_name_H-M   'P 1'
#
loop_
_entity.id
_entity.type
_entity.pdbx_description
1 polymer ?
#
loop_
_entity_poly.entity_id
_entity_poly.type
_entity_poly.pdbx_seq_one_letter_code
_entity_poly.pdbx_strand_id
1 'polypeptide(L)'
;MPANIIIEFAGIYGFQVDFQRDIRKQDKFQIMYEIFLNEKNEIIETGEILFSNLKLSGQDNSLYYFDKNGSEGHYDKNGKSVKKALMKTPINGARLSSPFGMRKHPIDGFNKMHRGTDFAAPMGTPIMASGSGTIKKAGWCGGGGNCVVIKHNSTYQTVYAHMSKFGSGIKKGVRVKQGQIIGYVGSTGLSTGPVSYTHLTLPTKA
;
A
#
# COMPACT_ATOMS: atom_id res chain seq x y z
N MET A 1 18.17 -13.97 -9.12
CA MET A 1 16.73 -13.65 -9.36
C MET A 1 16.64 -12.19 -9.79
N PRO A 2 15.90 -11.85 -10.84
CA PRO A 2 15.75 -10.48 -11.33
C PRO A 2 15.09 -9.55 -10.29
N ALA A 3 15.50 -8.28 -10.28
CA ALA A 3 15.00 -7.31 -9.28
C ALA A 3 13.49 -7.02 -9.40
N ASN A 4 12.95 -7.02 -10.61
CA ASN A 4 11.52 -6.85 -10.85
C ASN A 4 10.68 -7.98 -10.22
N ILE A 5 11.15 -9.23 -10.28
CA ILE A 5 10.48 -10.38 -9.64
C ILE A 5 10.47 -10.23 -8.11
N ILE A 6 11.55 -9.69 -7.51
CA ILE A 6 11.59 -9.42 -6.07
C ILE A 6 10.57 -8.35 -5.68
N ILE A 7 10.49 -7.27 -6.48
CA ILE A 7 9.54 -6.17 -6.25
C ILE A 7 8.09 -6.67 -6.38
N GLU A 8 7.81 -7.47 -7.40
CA GLU A 8 6.50 -8.04 -7.63
C GLU A 8 6.10 -8.99 -6.48
N PHE A 9 6.98 -9.92 -6.10
CA PHE A 9 6.79 -10.81 -4.96
C PHE A 9 6.48 -10.03 -3.67
N ALA A 10 7.26 -8.98 -3.38
CA ALA A 10 7.00 -8.13 -2.24
C ALA A 10 5.64 -7.41 -2.35
N GLY A 11 5.24 -7.00 -3.55
CA GLY A 11 3.92 -6.42 -3.84
C GLY A 11 2.77 -7.40 -3.56
N ILE A 12 2.89 -8.65 -3.99
CA ILE A 12 1.88 -9.72 -3.78
C ILE A 12 1.66 -9.97 -2.29
N TYR A 13 2.73 -10.12 -1.51
CA TYR A 13 2.64 -10.37 -0.07
C TYR A 13 2.42 -9.13 0.78
N GLY A 14 2.72 -7.94 0.29
CA GLY A 14 2.60 -6.67 1.03
C GLY A 14 1.20 -6.34 1.56
N PHE A 15 0.17 -7.08 1.11
CA PHE A 15 -1.18 -7.01 1.65
C PHE A 15 -1.38 -7.80 2.95
N GLN A 16 -0.52 -8.79 3.22
CA GLN A 16 -0.66 -9.73 4.33
C GLN A 16 0.51 -9.65 5.30
N VAL A 17 1.71 -9.32 4.81
CA VAL A 17 2.98 -9.40 5.53
C VAL A 17 3.59 -8.01 5.65
N ASP A 18 4.05 -7.66 6.84
CA ASP A 18 4.94 -6.52 7.06
C ASP A 18 6.38 -7.02 6.96
N PHE A 19 7.01 -6.84 5.80
CA PHE A 19 8.37 -7.32 5.52
C PHE A 19 9.43 -6.78 6.49
N GLN A 20 9.17 -5.69 7.19
CA GLN A 20 10.08 -5.14 8.18
C GLN A 20 9.96 -5.78 9.56
N ARG A 21 8.78 -6.33 9.87
CA ARG A 21 8.45 -6.83 11.21
C ARG A 21 8.22 -8.32 11.28
N ASP A 22 7.65 -8.90 10.23
CA ASP A 22 7.20 -10.29 10.24
C ASP A 22 8.28 -11.27 9.78
N ILE A 23 9.30 -10.80 9.02
CA ILE A 23 10.37 -11.65 8.48
C ILE A 23 11.40 -11.96 9.54
N ARG A 24 11.81 -13.25 9.61
CA ARG A 24 12.84 -13.77 10.50
C ARG A 24 13.97 -14.44 9.70
N LYS A 25 15.14 -14.57 10.31
CA LYS A 25 16.37 -15.11 9.68
C LYS A 25 16.21 -16.52 9.07
N GLN A 26 15.27 -17.32 9.58
CA GLN A 26 15.04 -18.71 9.14
C GLN A 26 13.84 -18.84 8.19
N ASP A 27 13.15 -17.75 7.88
CA ASP A 27 12.05 -17.78 6.95
C ASP A 27 12.55 -18.05 5.53
N LYS A 28 11.73 -18.73 4.75
CA LYS A 28 12.08 -19.17 3.40
C LYS A 28 11.02 -18.70 2.41
N PHE A 29 11.44 -18.50 1.18
CA PHE A 29 10.51 -18.23 0.09
C PHE A 29 10.81 -19.12 -1.11
N GLN A 30 9.78 -19.37 -1.90
CA GLN A 30 9.83 -20.06 -3.19
C GLN A 30 9.04 -19.25 -4.18
N ILE A 31 9.56 -19.12 -5.40
CA ILE A 31 8.91 -18.37 -6.47
C ILE A 31 9.05 -19.20 -7.76
N MET A 32 7.96 -19.35 -8.47
CA MET A 32 7.92 -19.84 -9.85
C MET A 32 7.34 -18.73 -10.72
N TYR A 33 8.08 -18.32 -11.72
CA TYR A 33 7.71 -17.23 -12.62
C TYR A 33 8.06 -17.58 -14.07
N GLU A 34 7.42 -16.93 -15.01
CA GLU A 34 7.67 -17.10 -16.43
C GLU A 34 8.95 -16.39 -16.84
N ILE A 35 9.68 -16.99 -17.75
CA ILE A 35 10.82 -16.37 -18.45
C ILE A 35 10.61 -16.51 -19.96
N PHE A 36 10.96 -15.46 -20.69
CA PHE A 36 10.96 -15.46 -22.14
C PHE A 36 12.41 -15.50 -22.64
N LEU A 37 12.68 -16.45 -23.51
CA LEU A 37 14.02 -16.70 -24.06
C LEU A 37 14.08 -16.24 -25.51
N ASN A 38 15.26 -15.75 -25.96
CA ASN A 38 15.54 -15.58 -27.37
C ASN A 38 16.03 -16.90 -28.01
N GLU A 39 16.30 -16.88 -29.31
CA GLU A 39 16.81 -18.04 -30.07
C GLU A 39 18.15 -18.58 -29.54
N LYS A 40 18.89 -17.80 -28.75
CA LYS A 40 20.15 -18.19 -28.12
C LYS A 40 20.00 -18.70 -26.69
N ASN A 41 18.75 -18.95 -26.22
CA ASN A 41 18.43 -19.31 -24.84
C ASN A 41 18.83 -18.27 -23.77
N GLU A 42 18.91 -16.99 -24.13
CA GLU A 42 19.15 -15.91 -23.19
C GLU A 42 17.80 -15.36 -22.72
N ILE A 43 17.68 -15.04 -21.42
CA ILE A 43 16.47 -14.44 -20.86
C ILE A 43 16.35 -13.00 -21.36
N ILE A 44 15.31 -12.70 -22.12
CA ILE A 44 15.01 -11.36 -22.63
C ILE A 44 13.97 -10.64 -21.81
N GLU A 45 13.07 -11.39 -21.16
CA GLU A 45 11.97 -10.84 -20.36
C GLU A 45 11.54 -11.83 -19.29
N THR A 46 10.91 -11.33 -18.23
CA THR A 46 10.24 -12.14 -17.20
C THR A 46 8.74 -11.84 -17.23
N GLY A 47 7.92 -12.88 -17.15
CA GLY A 47 6.48 -12.77 -17.05
C GLY A 47 5.96 -12.83 -15.62
N GLU A 48 4.75 -13.31 -15.46
CA GLU A 48 4.01 -13.37 -14.21
C GLU A 48 4.62 -14.35 -13.19
N ILE A 49 4.44 -14.06 -11.90
CA ILE A 49 4.72 -15.01 -10.83
C ILE A 49 3.54 -15.99 -10.76
N LEU A 50 3.73 -17.20 -11.27
CA LEU A 50 2.70 -18.24 -11.35
C LEU A 50 2.40 -18.89 -10.00
N PHE A 51 3.43 -19.07 -9.19
CA PHE A 51 3.35 -19.60 -7.83
C PHE A 51 4.35 -18.92 -6.93
N SER A 52 3.96 -18.68 -5.71
CA SER A 52 4.88 -18.23 -4.66
C SER A 52 4.50 -18.84 -3.31
N ASN A 53 5.50 -19.08 -2.48
CA ASN A 53 5.31 -19.45 -1.08
C ASN A 53 6.24 -18.65 -0.21
N LEU A 54 5.71 -18.04 0.82
CA LEU A 54 6.47 -17.36 1.88
C LEU A 54 6.23 -18.09 3.19
N LYS A 55 7.25 -18.82 3.65
CA LYS A 55 7.19 -19.56 4.92
C LYS A 55 7.64 -18.65 6.05
N LEU A 56 6.70 -18.20 6.87
CA LEU A 56 6.91 -17.33 8.01
C LEU A 56 6.73 -18.11 9.32
N SER A 57 7.75 -18.12 10.18
CA SER A 57 7.68 -18.81 11.48
C SER A 57 7.15 -20.23 11.38
N GLY A 58 7.53 -20.95 10.31
CA GLY A 58 7.10 -22.31 10.04
C GLY A 58 5.77 -22.48 9.31
N GLN A 59 4.99 -21.42 9.12
CA GLN A 59 3.72 -21.45 8.39
C GLN A 59 3.90 -21.10 6.92
N ASP A 60 3.33 -21.93 6.05
CA ASP A 60 3.33 -21.70 4.60
C ASP A 60 2.21 -20.76 4.19
N ASN A 61 2.55 -19.72 3.41
CA ASN A 61 1.65 -18.77 2.80
C ASN A 61 1.75 -18.89 1.30
N SER A 62 1.18 -19.98 0.75
CA SER A 62 1.23 -20.29 -0.69
C SER A 62 0.19 -19.50 -1.45
N LEU A 63 0.60 -18.95 -2.59
CA LEU A 63 -0.21 -18.14 -3.49
C LEU A 63 -0.05 -18.64 -4.92
N TYR A 64 -1.16 -18.67 -5.64
CA TYR A 64 -1.28 -19.17 -7.01
C TYR A 64 -1.82 -18.06 -7.89
N TYR A 65 -1.16 -17.82 -9.01
CA TYR A 65 -1.68 -16.93 -10.05
C TYR A 65 -2.84 -17.59 -10.78
N PHE A 66 -3.86 -16.83 -11.02
CA PHE A 66 -5.02 -17.26 -11.75
C PHE A 66 -5.53 -16.11 -12.63
N ASP A 67 -5.71 -16.42 -13.92
CA ASP A 67 -6.30 -15.51 -14.90
C ASP A 67 -7.46 -16.20 -15.59
N LYS A 68 -8.69 -15.80 -15.29
CA LYS A 68 -9.88 -16.27 -15.97
C LYS A 68 -10.97 -15.20 -15.95
N ASN A 69 -11.47 -14.84 -17.12
CA ASN A 69 -12.62 -13.95 -17.29
C ASN A 69 -12.50 -12.59 -16.57
N GLY A 70 -11.31 -11.99 -16.59
CA GLY A 70 -11.06 -10.69 -15.96
C GLY A 70 -10.85 -10.75 -14.44
N SER A 71 -10.70 -11.95 -13.88
CA SER A 71 -10.34 -12.19 -12.46
C SER A 71 -8.87 -12.56 -12.32
N GLU A 72 -8.01 -11.73 -12.93
CA GLU A 72 -6.56 -11.87 -12.86
C GLU A 72 -6.03 -11.54 -11.46
N GLY A 73 -5.17 -12.39 -10.91
CA GLY A 73 -4.50 -12.14 -9.64
C GLY A 73 -4.04 -13.38 -8.90
N HIS A 74 -3.51 -13.15 -7.70
CA HIS A 74 -3.03 -14.21 -6.82
C HIS A 74 -4.08 -14.60 -5.77
N TYR A 75 -4.19 -15.91 -5.53
CA TYR A 75 -5.18 -16.50 -4.64
C TYR A 75 -4.51 -17.49 -3.69
N ASP A 76 -5.02 -17.62 -2.47
CA ASP A 76 -4.60 -18.66 -1.55
C ASP A 76 -5.14 -20.06 -1.97
N LYS A 77 -4.72 -21.11 -1.29
CA LYS A 77 -5.15 -22.50 -1.54
C LYS A 77 -6.67 -22.72 -1.44
N ASN A 78 -7.41 -21.77 -0.86
CA ASN A 78 -8.87 -21.83 -0.73
C ASN A 78 -9.57 -20.98 -1.80
N GLY A 79 -8.83 -20.44 -2.78
CA GLY A 79 -9.37 -19.58 -3.81
C GLY A 79 -9.71 -18.16 -3.34
N LYS A 80 -9.21 -17.73 -2.18
CA LYS A 80 -9.40 -16.39 -1.66
C LYS A 80 -8.33 -15.47 -2.22
N SER A 81 -8.74 -14.38 -2.90
CA SER A 81 -7.83 -13.38 -3.42
C SER A 81 -7.00 -12.73 -2.30
N VAL A 82 -5.69 -12.61 -2.55
CA VAL A 82 -4.79 -11.88 -1.64
C VAL A 82 -4.92 -10.38 -1.76
N LYS A 83 -5.44 -9.88 -2.87
CA LYS A 83 -5.75 -8.45 -3.02
C LYS A 83 -6.82 -8.07 -2.01
N LYS A 84 -6.41 -7.60 -0.84
CA LYS A 84 -7.32 -6.98 0.11
C LYS A 84 -7.89 -5.71 -0.52
N ALA A 85 -9.12 -5.36 -0.15
CA ALA A 85 -9.75 -4.12 -0.61
C ALA A 85 -8.87 -2.89 -0.34
N LEU A 86 -8.06 -2.94 0.72
CA LEU A 86 -7.14 -1.86 1.11
C LEU A 86 -5.81 -2.43 1.63
N MET A 87 -4.70 -1.85 1.17
CA MET A 87 -3.36 -2.11 1.70
C MET A 87 -3.24 -1.62 3.14
N LYS A 88 -2.52 -2.37 3.97
CA LYS A 88 -2.25 -2.02 5.36
C LYS A 88 -1.29 -0.82 5.47
N THR A 89 -0.24 -0.82 4.65
CA THR A 89 0.84 0.17 4.66
C THR A 89 1.03 0.74 3.25
N PRO A 90 0.54 1.95 2.96
CA PRO A 90 0.61 2.56 1.63
C PRO A 90 1.94 3.29 1.36
N ILE A 91 2.95 3.10 2.20
CA ILE A 91 4.26 3.75 2.10
C ILE A 91 5.31 2.69 2.39
N ASN A 92 6.12 2.35 1.40
CA ASN A 92 7.21 1.38 1.59
C ASN A 92 8.25 1.91 2.56
N GLY A 93 8.68 1.06 3.50
CA GLY A 93 9.68 1.41 4.48
C GLY A 93 9.21 2.35 5.60
N ALA A 94 7.93 2.72 5.65
CA ALA A 94 7.41 3.59 6.69
C ALA A 94 7.22 2.87 8.02
N ARG A 95 7.61 3.55 9.09
CA ARG A 95 7.33 3.10 10.46
C ARG A 95 5.95 3.59 10.89
N LEU A 96 5.12 2.71 11.45
CA LEU A 96 3.90 3.11 12.16
C LEU A 96 4.29 3.99 13.35
N SER A 97 3.99 5.28 13.28
CA SER A 97 4.34 6.25 14.31
C SER A 97 3.20 6.49 15.31
N SER A 98 1.94 6.37 14.85
CA SER A 98 0.78 6.46 15.73
C SER A 98 -0.42 5.69 15.18
N PRO A 99 -1.02 4.78 15.98
CA PRO A 99 -2.19 4.02 15.57
C PRO A 99 -3.48 4.86 15.66
N PHE A 100 -4.53 4.33 15.07
CA PHE A 100 -5.91 4.79 15.30
C PHE A 100 -6.30 4.60 16.77
N GLY A 101 -7.01 5.56 17.36
CA GLY A 101 -7.52 5.46 18.72
C GLY A 101 -7.36 6.73 19.56
N MET A 102 -7.79 6.64 20.83
CA MET A 102 -7.60 7.73 21.79
C MET A 102 -6.13 7.89 22.13
N ARG A 103 -5.61 9.10 21.98
CA ARG A 103 -4.23 9.43 22.37
C ARG A 103 -4.12 10.87 22.89
N LYS A 104 -3.07 11.15 23.64
CA LYS A 104 -2.70 12.52 23.98
C LYS A 104 -2.29 13.25 22.70
N HIS A 105 -2.97 14.35 22.39
CA HIS A 105 -2.70 15.12 21.18
C HIS A 105 -1.31 15.77 21.28
N PRO A 106 -0.42 15.61 20.28
CA PRO A 106 0.97 16.07 20.39
C PRO A 106 1.13 17.60 20.48
N ILE A 107 0.14 18.36 19.99
CA ILE A 107 0.14 19.83 20.02
C ILE A 107 -0.75 20.33 21.15
N ASP A 108 -2.00 19.85 21.24
CA ASP A 108 -3.01 20.36 22.17
C ASP A 108 -2.87 19.80 23.59
N GLY A 109 -2.13 18.69 23.77
CA GLY A 109 -1.81 18.13 25.09
C GLY A 109 -2.94 17.37 25.80
N PHE A 110 -4.19 17.42 25.32
CA PHE A 110 -5.31 16.68 25.87
C PHE A 110 -5.61 15.39 25.07
N ASN A 111 -6.40 14.49 25.69
CA ASN A 111 -6.78 13.25 25.02
C ASN A 111 -7.76 13.53 23.89
N LYS A 112 -7.36 13.12 22.67
CA LYS A 112 -8.15 13.29 21.45
C LYS A 112 -8.19 12.02 20.63
N MET A 113 -9.34 11.77 20.01
CA MET A 113 -9.49 10.64 19.10
C MET A 113 -8.65 10.85 17.84
N HIS A 114 -7.64 10.00 17.64
CA HIS A 114 -6.90 9.92 16.39
C HIS A 114 -7.68 9.06 15.39
N ARG A 115 -8.25 9.71 14.37
CA ARG A 115 -9.15 9.06 13.40
C ARG A 115 -8.42 8.39 12.25
N GLY A 116 -7.11 8.28 12.30
CA GLY A 116 -6.28 7.68 11.26
C GLY A 116 -5.08 6.95 11.82
N THR A 117 -4.21 6.57 10.92
CA THR A 117 -2.94 5.90 11.23
C THR A 117 -1.81 6.73 10.68
N ASP A 118 -0.81 7.06 11.51
CA ASP A 118 0.33 7.85 11.10
C ASP A 118 1.50 6.95 10.72
N PHE A 119 2.06 7.19 9.55
CA PHE A 119 3.26 6.53 9.06
C PHE A 119 4.39 7.56 8.93
N ALA A 120 5.49 7.35 9.65
CA ALA A 120 6.69 8.16 9.53
C ALA A 120 7.61 7.57 8.46
N ALA A 121 8.01 8.39 7.50
CA ALA A 121 8.97 8.05 6.45
C ALA A 121 9.76 9.31 6.05
N PRO A 122 10.94 9.18 5.43
CA PRO A 122 11.69 10.32 4.90
C PRO A 122 10.84 11.17 3.95
N MET A 123 11.08 12.50 3.98
CA MET A 123 10.41 13.41 3.04
C MET A 123 10.68 12.98 1.59
N GLY A 124 9.65 13.03 0.75
CA GLY A 124 9.75 12.61 -0.64
C GLY A 124 9.56 11.11 -0.89
N THR A 125 9.39 10.28 0.16
CA THR A 125 9.04 8.86 -0.01
C THR A 125 7.70 8.74 -0.76
N PRO A 126 7.58 7.85 -1.78
CA PRO A 126 6.34 7.66 -2.50
C PRO A 126 5.20 7.18 -1.60
N ILE A 127 4.03 7.77 -1.78
CA ILE A 127 2.76 7.36 -1.16
C ILE A 127 1.92 6.69 -2.22
N MET A 128 1.43 5.49 -1.93
CA MET A 128 0.61 4.69 -2.84
C MET A 128 -0.87 4.71 -2.44
N ALA A 129 -1.75 4.55 -3.42
CA ALA A 129 -3.17 4.33 -3.16
C ALA A 129 -3.36 2.99 -2.43
N SER A 130 -3.94 3.01 -1.24
CA SER A 130 -4.23 1.78 -0.45
C SER A 130 -5.19 0.83 -1.17
N GLY A 131 -6.00 1.34 -2.10
CA GLY A 131 -6.93 0.57 -2.90
C GLY A 131 -7.25 1.27 -4.21
N SER A 132 -7.75 0.51 -5.17
CA SER A 132 -8.28 1.09 -6.41
C SER A 132 -9.51 1.96 -6.12
N GLY A 133 -9.68 3.05 -6.85
CA GLY A 133 -10.80 3.96 -6.63
C GLY A 133 -10.74 5.21 -7.49
N THR A 134 -11.58 6.19 -7.15
CA THR A 134 -11.66 7.49 -7.84
C THR A 134 -11.26 8.60 -6.89
N ILE A 135 -10.37 9.48 -7.34
CA ILE A 135 -9.94 10.65 -6.56
C ILE A 135 -11.11 11.62 -6.39
N LYS A 136 -11.54 11.82 -5.17
CA LYS A 136 -12.58 12.79 -4.79
C LYS A 136 -12.00 14.18 -4.61
N LYS A 137 -10.77 14.26 -4.09
CA LYS A 137 -10.04 15.50 -3.84
C LYS A 137 -8.55 15.28 -4.02
N ALA A 138 -7.86 16.22 -4.64
CA ALA A 138 -6.43 16.40 -4.62
C ALA A 138 -6.20 17.91 -4.48
N GLY A 139 -5.64 18.36 -3.34
CA GLY A 139 -5.49 19.78 -3.02
C GLY A 139 -5.34 20.01 -1.53
N TRP A 140 -5.52 21.26 -1.10
CA TRP A 140 -5.37 21.66 0.31
C TRP A 140 -6.56 21.18 1.16
N CYS A 141 -6.28 20.57 2.31
CA CYS A 141 -7.24 19.98 3.26
C CYS A 141 -7.16 20.60 4.66
N GLY A 142 -7.03 21.93 4.77
CA GLY A 142 -6.91 22.60 6.06
C GLY A 142 -5.70 22.08 6.86
N GLY A 143 -5.91 21.64 8.09
CA GLY A 143 -4.85 21.07 8.94
C GLY A 143 -4.12 19.87 8.32
N GLY A 144 -4.74 19.13 7.43
CA GLY A 144 -4.10 18.04 6.69
C GLY A 144 -3.14 18.47 5.58
N GLY A 145 -3.00 19.77 5.31
CA GLY A 145 -2.12 20.27 4.25
C GLY A 145 -2.52 19.76 2.86
N ASN A 146 -1.54 19.49 2.01
CA ASN A 146 -1.79 18.84 0.73
C ASN A 146 -2.29 17.43 0.96
N CYS A 147 -3.46 17.12 0.42
CA CYS A 147 -4.10 15.82 0.61
C CYS A 147 -4.67 15.23 -0.66
N VAL A 148 -4.77 13.90 -0.69
CA VAL A 148 -5.55 13.14 -1.65
C VAL A 148 -6.63 12.35 -0.93
N VAL A 149 -7.85 12.40 -1.43
CA VAL A 149 -8.98 11.59 -0.95
C VAL A 149 -9.42 10.66 -2.06
N ILE A 150 -9.43 9.36 -1.80
CA ILE A 150 -9.84 8.32 -2.76
C ILE A 150 -11.12 7.65 -2.25
N LYS A 151 -12.16 7.64 -3.08
CA LYS A 151 -13.35 6.83 -2.87
C LYS A 151 -13.18 5.48 -3.55
N HIS A 152 -13.19 4.41 -2.77
CA HIS A 152 -13.04 3.04 -3.25
C HIS A 152 -14.37 2.42 -3.66
N ASN A 153 -15.40 2.62 -2.86
CA ASN A 153 -16.77 2.15 -3.10
C ASN A 153 -17.79 3.04 -2.34
N SER A 154 -19.03 2.56 -2.20
CA SER A 154 -20.07 3.28 -1.43
C SER A 154 -19.72 3.41 0.08
N THR A 155 -18.90 2.49 0.60
CA THR A 155 -18.63 2.34 2.04
C THR A 155 -17.27 2.90 2.45
N TYR A 156 -16.23 2.78 1.62
CA TYR A 156 -14.85 3.08 2.01
C TYR A 156 -14.25 4.22 1.22
N GLN A 157 -13.56 5.08 1.94
CA GLN A 157 -12.63 6.07 1.37
C GLN A 157 -11.36 6.13 2.19
N THR A 158 -10.27 6.55 1.56
CA THR A 158 -8.99 6.82 2.24
C THR A 158 -8.57 8.27 2.01
N VAL A 159 -7.91 8.83 3.02
CA VAL A 159 -7.35 10.18 2.98
C VAL A 159 -5.86 10.08 3.23
N TYR A 160 -5.07 10.73 2.40
CA TYR A 160 -3.61 10.83 2.51
C TYR A 160 -3.26 12.31 2.69
N ALA A 161 -2.64 12.67 3.78
CA ALA A 161 -2.42 14.05 4.17
C ALA A 161 -0.94 14.41 4.29
N HIS A 162 -0.65 15.68 4.52
CA HIS A 162 0.68 16.27 4.73
C HIS A 162 1.67 16.03 3.57
N MET A 163 1.17 15.81 2.35
CA MET A 163 2.01 15.56 1.17
C MET A 163 2.89 16.75 0.83
N SER A 164 4.13 16.49 0.39
CA SER A 164 4.99 17.51 -0.21
C SER A 164 4.52 17.90 -1.60
N LYS A 165 4.12 16.92 -2.41
CA LYS A 165 3.58 17.10 -3.76
C LYS A 165 2.68 15.95 -4.17
N PHE A 166 1.84 16.17 -5.17
CA PHE A 166 1.01 15.11 -5.78
C PHE A 166 1.80 14.32 -6.82
N GLY A 167 1.38 13.08 -7.07
CA GLY A 167 1.89 12.27 -8.17
C GLY A 167 1.47 12.83 -9.54
N SER A 168 2.17 12.40 -10.59
CA SER A 168 1.83 12.80 -11.96
C SER A 168 0.39 12.39 -12.31
N GLY A 169 -0.38 13.31 -12.90
CA GLY A 169 -1.76 13.08 -13.31
C GLY A 169 -2.79 12.96 -12.17
N ILE A 170 -2.39 13.15 -10.91
CA ILE A 170 -3.27 13.02 -9.74
C ILE A 170 -4.13 14.28 -9.58
N LYS A 171 -5.41 14.16 -9.96
CA LYS A 171 -6.43 15.22 -9.85
C LYS A 171 -7.82 14.64 -9.60
N LYS A 172 -8.75 15.48 -9.11
CA LYS A 172 -10.14 15.07 -8.87
C LYS A 172 -10.75 14.41 -10.11
N GLY A 173 -11.46 13.31 -9.92
CA GLY A 173 -12.15 12.53 -10.95
C GLY A 173 -11.31 11.43 -11.59
N VAL A 174 -9.99 11.42 -11.41
CA VAL A 174 -9.12 10.39 -11.98
C VAL A 174 -9.29 9.07 -11.23
N ARG A 175 -9.34 7.95 -11.96
CA ARG A 175 -9.27 6.59 -11.39
C ARG A 175 -7.81 6.23 -11.15
N VAL A 176 -7.58 5.62 -9.99
CA VAL A 176 -6.26 5.08 -9.61
C VAL A 176 -6.38 3.60 -9.29
N LYS A 177 -5.32 2.87 -9.55
CA LYS A 177 -5.17 1.47 -9.16
C LYS A 177 -4.55 1.38 -7.76
N GLN A 178 -4.82 0.30 -7.04
CA GLN A 178 -4.12 -0.03 -5.80
C GLN A 178 -2.61 -0.11 -6.06
N GLY A 179 -1.80 0.44 -5.16
CA GLY A 179 -0.34 0.52 -5.33
C GLY A 179 0.15 1.68 -6.24
N GLN A 180 -0.73 2.38 -6.95
CA GLN A 180 -0.34 3.52 -7.78
C GLN A 180 0.18 4.67 -6.92
N ILE A 181 1.31 5.28 -7.30
CA ILE A 181 1.85 6.47 -6.61
C ILE A 181 0.89 7.64 -6.79
N ILE A 182 0.42 8.20 -5.67
CA ILE A 182 -0.53 9.32 -5.63
C ILE A 182 0.09 10.61 -5.11
N GLY A 183 1.27 10.54 -4.53
CA GLY A 183 2.01 11.69 -4.01
C GLY A 183 3.23 11.27 -3.22
N TYR A 184 3.78 12.19 -2.47
CA TYR A 184 5.03 12.01 -1.76
C TYR A 184 4.94 12.56 -0.33
N VAL A 185 5.61 11.88 0.61
CA VAL A 185 5.68 12.28 2.02
C VAL A 185 6.18 13.72 2.15
N GLY A 186 5.53 14.47 2.99
CA GLY A 186 5.86 15.86 3.30
C GLY A 186 5.57 16.23 4.74
N SER A 187 5.40 17.52 4.99
CA SER A 187 5.07 18.10 6.31
C SER A 187 4.19 19.34 6.13
N THR A 188 3.29 19.34 5.12
CA THR A 188 2.39 20.47 4.88
C THR A 188 1.20 20.46 5.84
N GLY A 189 0.65 21.64 6.15
CA GLY A 189 -0.43 21.78 7.13
C GLY A 189 0.04 21.69 8.57
N LEU A 190 -0.80 21.22 9.48
CA LEU A 190 -0.50 21.04 10.90
C LEU A 190 0.22 19.70 11.13
N SER A 191 1.52 19.69 10.93
CA SER A 191 2.37 18.50 11.08
C SER A 191 3.58 18.84 11.99
N THR A 192 3.93 17.93 12.89
CA THR A 192 5.09 18.07 13.79
C THR A 192 6.38 17.50 13.20
N GLY A 193 6.37 17.02 11.94
CA GLY A 193 7.53 16.44 11.24
C GLY A 193 7.14 15.78 9.92
N PRO A 194 8.11 15.20 9.18
CA PRO A 194 7.84 14.50 7.94
C PRO A 194 7.06 13.21 8.24
N VAL A 195 5.75 13.31 8.18
CA VAL A 195 4.80 12.23 8.44
C VAL A 195 3.75 12.26 7.34
N SER A 196 3.43 11.12 6.77
CA SER A 196 2.20 11.00 6.00
C SER A 196 1.13 10.36 6.88
N TYR A 197 0.01 11.05 7.02
CA TYR A 197 -1.17 10.48 7.64
C TYR A 197 -1.97 9.73 6.58
N THR A 198 -2.24 8.47 6.82
CA THR A 198 -3.26 7.74 6.06
C THR A 198 -4.47 7.57 6.98
N HIS A 199 -5.48 8.37 6.75
CA HIS A 199 -6.77 8.19 7.42
C HIS A 199 -7.56 7.15 6.65
N LEU A 200 -7.75 5.98 7.23
CA LEU A 200 -8.82 5.09 6.85
C LEU A 200 -10.10 5.62 7.53
N THR A 201 -10.82 6.50 6.87
CA THR A 201 -12.15 6.88 7.35
C THR A 201 -13.11 5.79 6.96
N LEU A 202 -13.51 4.97 7.92
CA LEU A 202 -14.76 4.24 7.84
C LEU A 202 -15.89 5.30 7.74
N PRO A 203 -16.93 5.08 6.92
CA PRO A 203 -18.04 6.01 6.86
C PRO A 203 -18.63 6.14 8.26
N THR A 204 -18.66 7.36 8.77
CA THR A 204 -19.61 7.70 9.80
C THR A 204 -20.98 7.48 9.16
N LYS A 205 -21.75 6.51 9.65
CA LYS A 205 -23.18 6.45 9.36
C LYS A 205 -23.73 7.84 9.66
N ALA A 206 -24.30 8.47 8.63
CA ALA A 206 -25.16 9.62 8.80
C ALA A 206 -26.40 9.22 9.57
#